data_8eed3a6db9d30ff14256179f0ccd4ddd
#
_entry.id   8eed3a6db9d30ff14256179f0ccd4ddd
#
_cell.length_a   1.000
_cell.length_b   1.000
_cell.length_c   1.000
_cell.angle_alpha   90.00
_cell.angle_beta   90.00
_cell.angle_gamma   90.00
#
_symmetry.space_group_name_H-M   'P 1'
#
loop_
_entity.id
_entity.type
_entity.pdbx_description
1 polymer ?
#
loop_
_entity_poly.entity_id
_entity_poly.type
_entity_poly.pdbx_seq_one_letter_code
_entity_poly.pdbx_strand_id
1 'polypeptide(L)' 'MKTIIFVRELKTEDQAARIRAALDDTRVEYKVALESGAVVIEGSNDLVYAAKTAIREAGFTVQ' A
#
# COMPACT_ATOMS: atom_id res chain seq x y z
N MET A 1 1.44 -3.70 -14.67
CA MET A 1 0.18 -2.94 -14.62
C MET A 1 0.13 -2.14 -13.32
N LYS A 2 -0.49 -0.99 -13.37
CA LYS A 2 -0.67 -0.17 -12.17
C LYS A 2 -2.00 -0.46 -11.51
N THR A 3 -1.98 -0.65 -10.23
CA THR A 3 -3.19 -0.83 -9.45
C THR A 3 -3.21 0.19 -8.33
N ILE A 4 -4.32 0.88 -8.18
CA ILE A 4 -4.48 1.87 -7.13
C ILE A 4 -5.25 1.25 -5.99
N ILE A 5 -4.65 1.28 -4.80
CA ILE A 5 -5.26 0.73 -3.59
C ILE A 5 -5.61 1.89 -2.67
N PHE A 6 -6.90 2.04 -2.34
CA PHE A 6 -7.32 3.07 -1.41
C PHE A 6 -7.25 2.53 0.01
N VAL A 7 -6.62 3.28 0.89
CA VAL A 7 -6.43 2.91 2.29
C VAL A 7 -7.13 3.94 3.15
N ARG A 8 -8.11 3.49 3.91
CA ARG A 8 -8.98 4.42 4.67
C ARG A 8 -8.23 5.25 5.70
N GLU A 9 -7.25 4.63 6.36
CA GLU A 9 -6.53 5.27 7.45
C GLU A 9 -5.30 6.06 7.00
N LEU A 10 -5.01 6.06 5.71
CA LEU A 10 -3.80 6.72 5.20
C LEU A 10 -4.02 8.23 5.12
N LYS A 11 -3.68 8.93 6.21
CA LYS A 11 -3.89 10.38 6.32
C LYS A 11 -2.69 11.13 6.84
N THR A 12 -1.73 10.44 7.46
CA THR A 12 -0.57 11.08 8.06
C THR A 12 0.72 10.43 7.58
N GLU A 13 1.83 11.16 7.77
CA GLU A 13 3.16 10.64 7.42
C GLU A 13 3.51 9.38 8.21
N ASP A 14 3.09 9.29 9.46
CA ASP A 14 3.35 8.11 10.27
C ASP A 14 2.70 6.88 9.66
N GLN A 15 1.48 7.02 9.18
CA GLN A 15 0.77 5.92 8.53
C GLN A 15 1.43 5.56 7.20
N ALA A 16 1.85 6.57 6.45
CA ALA A 16 2.57 6.33 5.20
C ALA A 16 3.87 5.56 5.44
N ALA A 17 4.60 5.91 6.50
CA ALA A 17 5.84 5.23 6.85
C ALA A 17 5.60 3.75 7.19
N ARG A 18 4.52 3.46 7.89
CA ARG A 18 4.16 2.07 8.21
C ARG A 18 3.83 1.26 6.97
N ILE A 19 3.12 1.88 6.04
CA ILE A 19 2.79 1.22 4.77
C ILE A 19 4.05 0.97 3.96
N ARG A 20 4.95 1.94 3.89
CA ARG A 20 6.21 1.75 3.18
C ARG A 20 7.01 0.60 3.77
N ALA A 21 7.11 0.53 5.10
CA ALA A 21 7.83 -0.54 5.75
C ALA A 21 7.20 -1.91 5.43
N ALA A 22 5.88 -1.98 5.45
CA ALA A 22 5.19 -3.22 5.13
C ALA A 22 5.42 -3.64 3.68
N LEU A 23 5.38 -2.68 2.76
CA LEU A 23 5.54 -2.98 1.33
C LEU A 23 6.98 -3.29 0.96
N ASP A 24 7.95 -2.72 1.67
CA ASP A 24 9.36 -3.03 1.43
C ASP A 24 9.65 -4.52 1.62
N ASP A 25 8.94 -5.16 2.53
CA ASP A 25 9.10 -6.60 2.75
C ASP A 25 8.61 -7.42 1.56
N THR A 26 7.72 -6.89 0.75
CA THR A 26 7.15 -7.62 -0.38
C THR A 26 7.94 -7.43 -1.67
N ARG A 27 8.88 -6.50 -1.70
CA ARG A 27 9.69 -6.16 -2.87
C ARG A 27 8.88 -5.70 -4.08
N VAL A 28 7.68 -5.19 -3.86
CA VAL A 28 6.90 -4.63 -4.96
C VAL A 28 7.30 -3.19 -5.20
N GLU A 29 7.08 -2.71 -6.41
CA GLU A 29 7.23 -1.30 -6.70
C GLU A 29 5.94 -0.59 -6.29
N TYR A 30 6.09 0.45 -5.51
CA TYR A 30 4.93 1.16 -4.99
C TYR A 30 5.19 2.66 -4.92
N LYS A 31 4.11 3.40 -4.83
CA LYS A 31 4.16 4.83 -4.60
C LYS A 31 3.01 5.19 -3.67
N VAL A 32 3.32 5.91 -2.61
CA VAL A 32 2.30 6.33 -1.65
C VAL A 32 1.82 7.73 -2.03
N ALA A 33 0.51 7.86 -2.24
CA ALA A 33 -0.13 9.14 -2.53
C ALA A 33 -0.93 9.56 -1.31
N LEU A 34 -0.26 10.23 -0.38
CA LEU A 34 -0.87 10.60 0.88
C LEU A 34 -2.07 11.53 0.70
N GLU A 35 -2.00 12.42 -0.27
CA GLU A 35 -3.09 13.35 -0.54
C GLU A 35 -4.40 12.64 -0.86
N SER A 36 -4.30 11.53 -1.57
CA SER A 36 -5.47 10.76 -2.00
C SER A 36 -5.80 9.62 -1.04
N GLY A 37 -4.93 9.35 -0.09
CA GLY A 37 -5.08 8.19 0.77
C GLY A 37 -4.96 6.89 -0.01
N ALA A 38 -4.08 6.87 -1.01
CA ALA A 38 -3.95 5.75 -1.93
C ALA A 38 -2.51 5.28 -2.04
N VAL A 39 -2.36 4.02 -2.42
CA VAL A 39 -1.05 3.44 -2.72
C VAL A 39 -1.13 2.87 -4.14
N VAL A 40 -0.22 3.27 -4.98
CA VAL A 40 -0.14 2.78 -6.34
C VAL A 40 0.88 1.64 -6.37
N ILE A 41 0.44 0.47 -6.80
CA ILE A 41 1.30 -0.71 -6.88
C ILE A 41 1.52 -1.04 -8.34
N GLU A 42 2.76 -1.27 -8.70
CA GLU A 42 3.10 -1.68 -10.06
C GLU A 42 3.62 -3.11 -10.05
N GLY A 43 2.99 -3.96 -10.86
CA GLY A 43 3.37 -5.35 -10.95
C GLY A 43 2.20 -6.25 -11.33
N SER A 44 2.43 -7.54 -11.24
CA SER A 44 1.42 -8.55 -11.56
C SER A 44 0.36 -8.64 -10.46
N ASN A 45 -0.72 -9.35 -10.74
CA ASN A 45 -1.79 -9.55 -9.76
C ASN A 45 -1.28 -10.20 -8.48
N ASP A 46 -0.31 -11.09 -8.58
CA ASP A 46 0.27 -11.73 -7.40
C ASP A 46 0.95 -10.71 -6.49
N LEU A 47 1.68 -9.78 -7.10
CA LEU A 47 2.34 -8.72 -6.34
C LEU A 47 1.34 -7.76 -5.73
N VAL A 48 0.28 -7.44 -6.46
CA VAL A 48 -0.78 -6.58 -5.94
C VAL A 48 -1.44 -7.24 -4.74
N TYR A 49 -1.72 -8.53 -4.84
CA TYR A 49 -2.33 -9.25 -3.73
C TYR A 49 -1.41 -9.27 -2.49
N ALA A 50 -0.12 -9.51 -2.71
CA ALA A 50 0.86 -9.49 -1.62
C ALA A 50 0.92 -8.11 -0.96
N ALA A 51 0.87 -7.06 -1.77
CA ALA A 51 0.87 -5.69 -1.25
C ALA A 51 -0.37 -5.41 -0.41
N LYS A 52 -1.54 -5.80 -0.90
CA LYS A 52 -2.79 -5.63 -0.14
C LYS A 52 -2.73 -6.36 1.19
N THR A 53 -2.24 -7.59 1.17
CA THR A 53 -2.13 -8.40 2.39
C THR A 53 -1.18 -7.73 3.40
N ALA A 54 -0.04 -7.24 2.91
CA ALA A 54 0.93 -6.57 3.77
C ALA A 54 0.31 -5.32 4.43
N ILE A 55 -0.43 -4.54 3.66
CA ILE A 55 -1.09 -3.34 4.18
C ILE A 55 -2.13 -3.71 5.25
N ARG A 56 -2.90 -4.75 4.99
CA ARG A 56 -3.92 -5.20 5.96
C ARG A 56 -3.28 -5.73 7.24
N GLU A 57 -2.18 -6.47 7.12
CA GLU A 57 -1.48 -6.98 8.28
C GLU A 57 -0.83 -5.87 9.11
N ALA A 58 -0.55 -4.74 8.48
CA ALA A 58 -0.05 -3.57 9.20
C ALA A 58 -1.15 -2.83 9.97
N GLY A 59 -2.40 -3.28 9.85
CA GLY A 59 -3.52 -2.70 10.60
C GLY A 59 -4.35 -1.71 9.81
N PHE A 60 -4.22 -1.70 8.48
CA PHE A 60 -4.96 -0.76 7.64
C PHE A 60 -6.10 -1.45 6.91
N THR A 61 -7.11 -0.67 6.56
CA THR A 61 -8.27 -1.16 5.81
C THR A 61 -8.08 -0.82 4.33
N VAL A 62 -8.10 -1.85 3.51
CA VAL A 62 -7.98 -1.71 2.05
C VAL A 62 -9.38 -1.71 1.45
N GLN A 63 -9.62 -0.75 0.58
CA GLN A 63 -10.88 -0.68 -0.14
C GLN A 63 -10.78 -1.26 -1.55
#